data_f6a8fa80f375bbf803bda5ed6149f5cf
#
_entry.id   f6a8fa80f375bbf803bda5ed6149f5cf
#
_cell.length_a   1.000
_cell.length_b   1.000
_cell.length_c   1.000
_cell.angle_alpha   90.00
_cell.angle_beta   90.00
_cell.angle_gamma   90.00
#
_symmetry.space_group_name_H-M   'P 1'
#
loop_
_entity.id
_entity.type
_entity.pdbx_description
1 polymer ?
#
loop_
_entity_poly.entity_id
_entity_poly.type
_entity_poly.pdbx_seq_one_letter_code
_entity_poly.pdbx_strand_id
1 'polypeptide(L)'
;VERAKGILMQTQQLSDDDAFHILRTASMHTNQRLGQVSQHIVQSARFAEDVNRCGQLRMLSQRLVTLQVLQGVVQSGPFAQQLAESVQRIDANLVYLGKSLSQATYGELLGQVQQTWAGLQPGVRASAGAEAAVAAYARLDELAEHLLQGAERLTGQLESASPAPPLRVLNLAGRQRMLSQRFAKYAVLALMGDAPLQACSATGMAESRAAFEAALTYLNGLPLSAPDIHSALGAAGIGWLTLLAATKVAPGAGEAAQVNGLAEARERLIAVLEQLSAHYEHSMQMLTGA
;
A
#
# COMPACT_ATOMS: atom_id res chain seq x y z
N VAL A 1 -7.40 -11.13 27.57
CA VAL A 1 -8.83 -10.78 27.43
C VAL A 1 -8.96 -9.29 27.17
N GLU A 2 -8.47 -8.40 28.04
CA GLU A 2 -8.64 -6.94 27.93
C GLU A 2 -8.15 -6.38 26.58
N ARG A 3 -6.98 -6.84 26.10
CA ARG A 3 -6.45 -6.40 24.81
C ARG A 3 -7.34 -6.85 23.65
N ALA A 4 -7.92 -8.05 23.69
CA ALA A 4 -8.86 -8.53 22.68
C ALA A 4 -10.18 -7.74 22.71
N LYS A 5 -10.69 -7.42 23.92
CA LYS A 5 -11.84 -6.52 24.07
C LYS A 5 -11.56 -5.16 23.43
N GLY A 6 -10.42 -4.54 23.74
CA GLY A 6 -10.04 -3.26 23.15
C GLY A 6 -10.00 -3.28 21.62
N ILE A 7 -9.50 -4.36 21.01
CA ILE A 7 -9.53 -4.55 19.55
C ILE A 7 -10.97 -4.61 19.05
N LEU A 8 -11.85 -5.43 19.65
CA LEU A 8 -13.24 -5.57 19.24
C LEU A 8 -14.02 -4.26 19.42
N MET A 9 -13.83 -3.55 20.54
CA MET A 9 -14.44 -2.24 20.78
C MET A 9 -14.05 -1.22 19.70
N GLN A 10 -12.77 -1.16 19.34
CA GLN A 10 -12.25 -0.25 18.34
C GLN A 10 -12.73 -0.59 16.92
N THR A 11 -12.73 -1.89 16.58
CA THR A 11 -13.04 -2.34 15.22
C THR A 11 -14.54 -2.43 14.94
N GLN A 12 -15.35 -2.72 15.96
CA GLN A 12 -16.80 -2.94 15.80
C GLN A 12 -17.64 -1.85 16.45
N GLN A 13 -17.00 -0.79 17.00
CA GLN A 13 -17.67 0.28 17.74
C GLN A 13 -18.61 -0.24 18.86
N LEU A 14 -18.17 -1.29 19.54
CA LEU A 14 -18.92 -1.99 20.57
C LEU A 14 -18.66 -1.38 21.96
N SER A 15 -19.63 -1.61 22.86
CA SER A 15 -19.41 -1.42 24.29
C SER A 15 -18.46 -2.49 24.86
N ASP A 16 -17.90 -2.25 26.06
CA ASP A 16 -17.06 -3.22 26.76
C ASP A 16 -17.81 -4.54 27.03
N ASP A 17 -19.07 -4.44 27.41
CA ASP A 17 -19.96 -5.60 27.69
C ASP A 17 -20.24 -6.40 26.41
N ASP A 18 -20.51 -5.74 25.28
CA ASP A 18 -20.75 -6.42 24.01
C ASP A 18 -19.48 -7.12 23.50
N ALA A 19 -18.33 -6.46 23.60
CA ALA A 19 -17.04 -7.05 23.23
C ALA A 19 -16.73 -8.28 24.10
N PHE A 20 -17.01 -8.22 25.40
CA PHE A 20 -16.86 -9.38 26.29
C PHE A 20 -17.84 -10.50 25.97
N HIS A 21 -19.08 -10.15 25.63
CA HIS A 21 -20.11 -11.13 25.22
C HIS A 21 -19.71 -11.88 23.96
N ILE A 22 -19.15 -11.19 22.95
CA ILE A 22 -18.61 -11.82 21.72
C ILE A 22 -17.48 -12.79 22.06
N LEU A 23 -16.50 -12.39 22.87
CA LEU A 23 -15.41 -13.27 23.28
C LEU A 23 -15.92 -14.53 24.01
N ARG A 24 -16.90 -14.37 24.88
CA ARG A 24 -17.52 -15.48 25.63
C ARG A 24 -18.27 -16.41 24.70
N THR A 25 -19.05 -15.88 23.77
CA THR A 25 -19.81 -16.65 22.80
C THR A 25 -18.87 -17.44 21.87
N ALA A 26 -17.84 -16.81 21.33
CA ALA A 26 -16.81 -17.47 20.53
C ALA A 26 -16.09 -18.59 21.32
N SER A 27 -15.77 -18.35 22.59
CA SER A 27 -15.19 -19.37 23.50
C SER A 27 -16.08 -20.59 23.66
N MET A 28 -17.39 -20.38 23.81
CA MET A 28 -18.38 -21.47 23.95
C MET A 28 -18.55 -22.24 22.62
N HIS A 29 -18.67 -21.54 21.51
CA HIS A 29 -18.86 -22.15 20.19
C HIS A 29 -17.64 -22.98 19.74
N THR A 30 -16.43 -22.49 20.00
CA THR A 30 -15.19 -23.18 19.62
C THR A 30 -14.72 -24.20 20.64
N ASN A 31 -15.38 -24.30 21.79
CA ASN A 31 -14.96 -25.12 22.94
C ASN A 31 -13.51 -24.83 23.39
N GLN A 32 -13.09 -23.57 23.26
CA GLN A 32 -11.76 -23.09 23.65
C GLN A 32 -11.87 -22.21 24.91
N ARG A 33 -10.76 -22.13 25.67
CA ARG A 33 -10.72 -21.21 26.81
C ARG A 33 -10.76 -19.76 26.34
N LEU A 34 -11.46 -18.90 27.05
CA LEU A 34 -11.56 -17.46 26.73
C LEU A 34 -10.20 -16.79 26.47
N GLY A 35 -9.16 -17.20 27.22
CA GLY A 35 -7.79 -16.72 27.00
C GLY A 35 -7.20 -17.13 25.66
N GLN A 36 -7.52 -18.33 25.17
CA GLN A 36 -7.06 -18.82 23.87
C GLN A 36 -7.72 -18.07 22.73
N VAL A 37 -9.06 -17.88 22.79
CA VAL A 37 -9.79 -17.07 21.80
C VAL A 37 -9.26 -15.64 21.78
N SER A 38 -9.08 -15.05 22.96
CA SER A 38 -8.52 -13.69 23.08
C SER A 38 -7.12 -13.59 22.46
N GLN A 39 -6.27 -14.60 22.65
CA GLN A 39 -4.93 -14.65 22.07
C GLN A 39 -4.98 -14.76 20.54
N HIS A 40 -5.88 -15.59 20.01
CA HIS A 40 -6.10 -15.71 18.56
C HIS A 40 -6.49 -14.37 17.92
N ILE A 41 -7.46 -13.66 18.52
CA ILE A 41 -7.89 -12.35 18.02
C ILE A 41 -6.72 -11.35 18.01
N VAL A 42 -5.94 -11.28 19.09
CA VAL A 42 -4.78 -10.38 19.18
C VAL A 42 -3.71 -10.74 18.14
N GLN A 43 -3.44 -12.02 17.92
CA GLN A 43 -2.48 -12.46 16.92
C GLN A 43 -2.94 -12.15 15.50
N SER A 44 -4.20 -12.43 15.17
CA SER A 44 -4.76 -12.16 13.84
C SER A 44 -4.75 -10.66 13.51
N ALA A 45 -5.15 -9.81 14.46
CA ALA A 45 -5.11 -8.37 14.29
C ALA A 45 -3.67 -7.86 14.07
N ARG A 46 -2.70 -8.42 14.80
CA ARG A 46 -1.28 -8.08 14.65
C ARG A 46 -0.75 -8.49 13.28
N PHE A 47 -1.07 -9.70 12.82
CA PHE A 47 -0.66 -10.14 11.48
C PHE A 47 -1.26 -9.26 10.36
N ALA A 48 -2.53 -8.89 10.49
CA ALA A 48 -3.18 -7.99 9.53
C ALA A 48 -2.47 -6.63 9.47
N GLU A 49 -2.12 -6.07 10.62
CA GLU A 49 -1.37 -4.81 10.69
C GLU A 49 0.04 -4.94 10.10
N ASP A 50 0.78 -6.03 10.40
CA ASP A 50 2.09 -6.29 9.85
C ASP A 50 2.06 -6.37 8.31
N VAL A 51 1.11 -7.13 7.73
CA VAL A 51 0.89 -7.24 6.28
C VAL A 51 0.53 -5.87 5.67
N ASN A 52 -0.34 -5.10 6.32
CA ASN A 52 -0.72 -3.77 5.83
C ASN A 52 0.46 -2.81 5.83
N ARG A 53 1.31 -2.81 6.88
CA ARG A 53 2.51 -1.96 6.94
C ARG A 53 3.56 -2.34 5.90
N CYS A 54 3.78 -3.63 5.67
CA CYS A 54 4.62 -4.09 4.54
C CYS A 54 4.04 -3.66 3.20
N GLY A 55 2.72 -3.75 3.04
CA GLY A 55 2.00 -3.24 1.87
C GLY A 55 2.18 -1.74 1.65
N GLN A 56 2.20 -0.97 2.72
CA GLN A 56 2.49 0.46 2.66
C GLN A 56 3.92 0.74 2.19
N LEU A 57 4.92 -0.03 2.64
CA LEU A 57 6.30 0.12 2.15
C LEU A 57 6.38 -0.07 0.63
N ARG A 58 5.67 -1.06 0.08
CA ARG A 58 5.59 -1.28 -1.38
C ARG A 58 5.01 -0.06 -2.12
N MET A 59 3.92 0.48 -1.62
CA MET A 59 3.26 1.65 -2.21
C MET A 59 4.14 2.89 -2.09
N LEU A 60 4.71 3.13 -0.91
CA LEU A 60 5.52 4.31 -0.63
C LEU A 60 6.82 4.33 -1.46
N SER A 61 7.45 3.17 -1.72
CA SER A 61 8.63 3.09 -2.59
C SER A 61 8.36 3.69 -3.98
N GLN A 62 7.18 3.41 -4.55
CA GLN A 62 6.78 3.92 -5.86
C GLN A 62 6.35 5.39 -5.80
N ARG A 63 5.67 5.77 -4.72
CA ARG A 63 5.21 7.14 -4.48
C ARG A 63 6.35 8.14 -4.37
N LEU A 64 7.46 7.77 -3.71
CA LEU A 64 8.62 8.65 -3.54
C LEU A 64 9.18 9.13 -4.88
N VAL A 65 9.38 8.21 -5.84
CA VAL A 65 9.89 8.54 -7.17
C VAL A 65 8.96 9.53 -7.88
N THR A 66 7.65 9.22 -7.88
CA THR A 66 6.65 10.10 -8.49
C THR A 66 6.69 11.51 -7.90
N LEU A 67 6.71 11.61 -6.56
CA LEU A 67 6.72 12.90 -5.86
C LEU A 67 8.00 13.69 -6.11
N GLN A 68 9.15 13.00 -6.19
CA GLN A 68 10.43 13.64 -6.49
C GLN A 68 10.45 14.23 -7.91
N VAL A 69 9.93 13.49 -8.88
CA VAL A 69 9.79 13.99 -10.26
C VAL A 69 8.83 15.16 -10.34
N LEU A 70 7.64 15.02 -9.74
CA LEU A 70 6.63 16.08 -9.70
C LEU A 70 7.14 17.37 -9.06
N GLN A 71 7.91 17.27 -7.97
CA GLN A 71 8.53 18.41 -7.31
C GLN A 71 9.55 19.12 -8.23
N GLY A 72 10.26 18.37 -9.09
CA GLY A 72 11.22 18.93 -10.04
C GLY A 72 10.56 19.65 -11.22
N VAL A 73 9.34 19.23 -11.60
CA VAL A 73 8.62 19.73 -12.79
C VAL A 73 7.64 20.85 -12.43
N VAL A 74 6.94 20.71 -11.33
CA VAL A 74 5.90 21.65 -10.91
C VAL A 74 6.42 22.47 -9.72
N GLN A 75 6.75 23.74 -9.98
CA GLN A 75 7.32 24.64 -8.96
C GLN A 75 6.38 24.99 -7.81
N SER A 76 5.06 24.82 -7.99
CA SER A 76 4.05 25.10 -6.98
C SER A 76 3.14 23.90 -6.78
N GLY A 77 3.18 23.29 -5.58
CA GLY A 77 2.32 22.16 -5.27
C GLY A 77 2.65 21.53 -3.90
N PRO A 78 1.83 20.60 -3.43
CA PRO A 78 2.02 19.97 -2.11
C PRO A 78 3.09 18.86 -2.12
N PHE A 79 3.86 18.72 -3.22
CA PHE A 79 4.68 17.54 -3.45
C PHE A 79 5.84 17.41 -2.45
N ALA A 80 6.47 18.52 -2.06
CA ALA A 80 7.53 18.51 -1.05
C ALA A 80 7.01 18.04 0.32
N GLN A 81 5.85 18.52 0.72
CA GLN A 81 5.20 18.08 1.96
C GLN A 81 4.80 16.61 1.88
N GLN A 82 4.16 16.18 0.79
CA GLN A 82 3.76 14.78 0.57
C GLN A 82 4.97 13.83 0.54
N LEU A 83 6.10 14.30 0.00
CA LEU A 83 7.37 13.56 0.00
C LEU A 83 7.89 13.37 1.42
N ALA A 84 7.92 14.44 2.22
CA ALA A 84 8.34 14.40 3.62
C ALA A 84 7.44 13.47 4.45
N GLU A 85 6.13 13.56 4.29
CA GLU A 85 5.16 12.66 4.94
C GLU A 85 5.36 11.19 4.53
N SER A 86 5.67 10.94 3.25
CA SER A 86 5.96 9.59 2.76
C SER A 86 7.23 9.00 3.38
N VAL A 87 8.27 9.80 3.52
CA VAL A 87 9.52 9.44 4.22
C VAL A 87 9.24 9.08 5.68
N GLN A 88 8.51 9.94 6.39
CA GLN A 88 8.14 9.69 7.79
C GLN A 88 7.30 8.40 7.95
N ARG A 89 6.39 8.12 7.02
CA ARG A 89 5.58 6.89 7.03
C ARG A 89 6.45 5.65 6.82
N ILE A 90 7.47 5.69 5.96
CA ILE A 90 8.40 4.56 5.79
C ILE A 90 9.17 4.34 7.08
N ASP A 91 9.75 5.39 7.66
CA ASP A 91 10.51 5.30 8.91
C ASP A 91 9.64 4.72 10.05
N ALA A 92 8.41 5.21 10.20
CA ALA A 92 7.47 4.72 11.21
C ALA A 92 7.09 3.24 10.99
N ASN A 93 6.87 2.83 9.74
CA ASN A 93 6.56 1.43 9.41
C ASN A 93 7.75 0.50 9.71
N LEU A 94 8.97 0.89 9.38
CA LEU A 94 10.17 0.10 9.67
C LEU A 94 10.43 -0.03 11.17
N VAL A 95 10.23 1.04 11.94
CA VAL A 95 10.32 1.01 13.40
C VAL A 95 9.25 0.08 14.01
N TYR A 96 8.02 0.16 13.52
CA TYR A 96 6.95 -0.73 13.97
C TYR A 96 7.25 -2.19 13.66
N LEU A 97 7.60 -2.51 12.41
CA LEU A 97 7.90 -3.88 11.98
C LEU A 97 9.10 -4.46 12.75
N GLY A 98 10.11 -3.64 13.08
CA GLY A 98 11.23 -4.06 13.90
C GLY A 98 10.85 -4.47 15.32
N LYS A 99 9.74 -3.94 15.86
CA LYS A 99 9.20 -4.30 17.18
C LYS A 99 8.16 -5.43 17.11
N SER A 100 7.44 -5.53 16.00
CA SER A 100 6.35 -6.49 15.82
C SER A 100 6.83 -7.84 15.37
N LEU A 101 7.75 -7.89 14.41
CA LEU A 101 8.20 -9.12 13.77
C LEU A 101 9.22 -9.87 14.60
N SER A 102 9.16 -11.21 14.54
CA SER A 102 10.16 -12.07 15.16
C SER A 102 11.53 -11.89 14.50
N GLN A 103 12.52 -11.48 15.26
CA GLN A 103 13.88 -11.30 14.78
C GLN A 103 14.48 -12.60 14.23
N ALA A 104 14.18 -13.74 14.86
CA ALA A 104 14.67 -15.05 14.42
C ALA A 104 14.09 -15.47 13.06
N THR A 105 12.86 -15.04 12.72
CA THR A 105 12.16 -15.46 11.50
C THR A 105 12.31 -14.44 10.38
N TYR A 106 12.21 -13.15 10.70
CA TYR A 106 12.09 -12.08 9.70
C TYR A 106 13.24 -11.07 9.74
N GLY A 107 14.15 -11.20 10.73
CA GLY A 107 15.19 -10.20 11.00
C GLY A 107 16.11 -9.94 9.82
N GLU A 108 16.51 -11.00 9.08
CA GLU A 108 17.35 -10.86 7.89
C GLU A 108 16.65 -10.08 6.77
N LEU A 109 15.41 -10.46 6.43
CA LEU A 109 14.65 -9.77 5.39
C LEU A 109 14.34 -8.32 5.77
N LEU A 110 13.94 -8.10 7.01
CA LEU A 110 13.68 -6.73 7.48
C LEU A 110 14.96 -5.89 7.47
N GLY A 111 16.10 -6.48 7.86
CA GLY A 111 17.42 -5.83 7.79
C GLY A 111 17.80 -5.43 6.36
N GLN A 112 17.53 -6.30 5.37
CA GLN A 112 17.74 -5.99 3.95
C GLN A 112 16.86 -4.82 3.49
N VAL A 113 15.57 -4.79 3.88
CA VAL A 113 14.65 -3.68 3.58
C VAL A 113 15.14 -2.37 4.21
N GLN A 114 15.58 -2.40 5.47
CA GLN A 114 16.12 -1.23 6.18
C GLN A 114 17.40 -0.70 5.51
N GLN A 115 18.29 -1.60 5.10
CA GLN A 115 19.53 -1.21 4.40
C GLN A 115 19.23 -0.59 3.03
N THR A 116 18.30 -1.17 2.27
CA THR A 116 17.85 -0.62 0.99
C THR A 116 17.24 0.77 1.18
N TRP A 117 16.42 0.95 2.21
CA TRP A 117 15.85 2.25 2.56
C TRP A 117 16.92 3.28 2.92
N ALA A 118 17.90 2.92 3.73
CA ALA A 118 19.01 3.80 4.09
C ALA A 118 19.81 4.25 2.85
N GLY A 119 19.98 3.37 1.86
CA GLY A 119 20.62 3.71 0.58
C GLY A 119 19.77 4.62 -0.33
N LEU A 120 18.43 4.54 -0.23
CA LEU A 120 17.48 5.33 -1.02
C LEU A 120 17.32 6.77 -0.47
N GLN A 121 17.34 6.95 0.84
CA GLN A 121 17.08 8.24 1.50
C GLN A 121 17.90 9.43 0.96
N PRO A 122 19.22 9.32 0.70
CA PRO A 122 20.00 10.44 0.16
C PRO A 122 19.48 10.91 -1.20
N GLY A 123 19.10 9.97 -2.08
CA GLY A 123 18.54 10.28 -3.40
C GLY A 123 17.18 10.99 -3.33
N VAL A 124 16.35 10.62 -2.36
CA VAL A 124 15.04 11.28 -2.11
C VAL A 124 15.21 12.71 -1.62
N ARG A 125 16.28 13.00 -0.85
CA ARG A 125 16.55 14.34 -0.29
C ARG A 125 17.35 15.22 -1.24
N ALA A 126 17.97 14.65 -2.26
CA ALA A 126 18.79 15.41 -3.21
C ALA A 126 17.90 16.17 -4.20
N SER A 127 18.16 17.47 -4.38
CA SER A 127 17.61 18.23 -5.51
C SER A 127 18.58 18.08 -6.68
N ALA A 128 18.18 17.36 -7.73
CA ALA A 128 18.99 17.24 -8.94
C ALA A 128 18.85 18.53 -9.77
N GLY A 129 19.99 19.08 -10.24
CA GLY A 129 19.98 20.13 -11.25
C GLY A 129 19.37 19.59 -12.57
N ALA A 130 18.84 20.49 -13.41
CA ALA A 130 18.09 20.11 -14.62
C ALA A 130 18.82 19.15 -15.57
N GLU A 131 20.13 19.31 -15.77
CA GLU A 131 20.93 18.45 -16.66
C GLU A 131 21.17 17.03 -16.12
N ALA A 132 21.20 16.86 -14.79
CA ALA A 132 21.41 15.56 -14.15
C ALA A 132 20.09 14.87 -13.76
N ALA A 133 18.94 15.50 -14.00
CA ALA A 133 17.65 15.06 -13.46
C ALA A 133 17.23 13.67 -13.98
N VAL A 134 17.38 13.39 -15.29
CA VAL A 134 16.97 12.11 -15.89
C VAL A 134 17.77 10.94 -15.31
N ALA A 135 19.11 11.06 -15.24
CA ALA A 135 19.96 10.04 -14.65
C ALA A 135 19.69 9.85 -13.14
N ALA A 136 19.42 10.94 -12.42
CA ALA A 136 19.09 10.89 -11.01
C ALA A 136 17.74 10.19 -10.79
N TYR A 137 16.73 10.46 -11.62
CA TYR A 137 15.41 9.80 -11.53
C TYR A 137 15.51 8.31 -11.88
N ALA A 138 16.27 7.94 -12.90
CA ALA A 138 16.51 6.54 -13.25
C ALA A 138 17.18 5.77 -12.08
N ARG A 139 18.20 6.39 -11.45
CA ARG A 139 18.86 5.81 -10.28
C ARG A 139 17.93 5.70 -9.08
N LEU A 140 17.11 6.72 -8.84
CA LEU A 140 16.12 6.72 -7.77
C LEU A 140 15.08 5.61 -7.99
N ASP A 141 14.61 5.43 -9.24
CA ASP A 141 13.69 4.38 -9.62
C ASP A 141 14.26 2.98 -9.36
N GLU A 142 15.50 2.73 -9.77
CA GLU A 142 16.20 1.46 -9.51
C GLU A 142 16.23 1.12 -8.02
N LEU A 143 16.61 2.08 -7.17
CA LEU A 143 16.64 1.89 -5.72
C LEU A 143 15.24 1.68 -5.12
N ALA A 144 14.25 2.38 -5.64
CA ALA A 144 12.85 2.23 -5.22
C ALA A 144 12.27 0.86 -5.63
N GLU A 145 12.64 0.33 -6.80
CA GLU A 145 12.29 -1.03 -7.21
C GLU A 145 12.95 -2.09 -6.30
N HIS A 146 14.19 -1.89 -5.85
CA HIS A 146 14.83 -2.77 -4.86
C HIS A 146 14.08 -2.75 -3.52
N LEU A 147 13.64 -1.57 -3.06
CA LEU A 147 12.82 -1.45 -1.84
C LEU A 147 11.48 -2.16 -2.00
N LEU A 148 10.83 -2.00 -3.16
CA LEU A 148 9.60 -2.73 -3.50
C LEU A 148 9.79 -4.24 -3.40
N GLN A 149 10.84 -4.77 -4.05
CA GLN A 149 11.13 -6.22 -4.06
C GLN A 149 11.40 -6.76 -2.65
N GLY A 150 12.12 -6.00 -1.82
CA GLY A 150 12.36 -6.36 -0.42
C GLY A 150 11.05 -6.43 0.38
N ALA A 151 10.21 -5.41 0.25
CA ALA A 151 8.91 -5.36 0.91
C ALA A 151 7.94 -6.44 0.39
N GLU A 152 7.96 -6.79 -0.92
CA GLU A 152 7.16 -7.91 -1.48
C GLU A 152 7.59 -9.25 -0.88
N ARG A 153 8.90 -9.52 -0.77
CA ARG A 153 9.40 -10.75 -0.15
C ARG A 153 8.97 -10.86 1.31
N LEU A 154 9.10 -9.77 2.07
CA LEU A 154 8.68 -9.74 3.47
C LEU A 154 7.18 -9.97 3.61
N THR A 155 6.35 -9.32 2.78
CA THR A 155 4.89 -9.50 2.78
C THR A 155 4.50 -10.94 2.42
N GLY A 156 5.15 -11.52 1.39
CA GLY A 156 4.90 -12.89 0.96
C GLY A 156 5.24 -13.93 2.05
N GLN A 157 6.30 -13.70 2.82
CA GLN A 157 6.62 -14.56 3.96
C GLN A 157 5.61 -14.43 5.10
N LEU A 158 5.15 -13.24 5.40
CA LEU A 158 4.08 -13.02 6.38
C LEU A 158 2.79 -13.71 5.94
N GLU A 159 2.39 -13.58 4.67
CA GLU A 159 1.21 -14.25 4.13
C GLU A 159 1.34 -15.77 4.23
N SER A 160 2.50 -16.32 3.88
CA SER A 160 2.77 -17.77 3.91
C SER A 160 2.81 -18.36 5.33
N ALA A 161 3.18 -17.55 6.32
CA ALA A 161 3.23 -17.96 7.73
C ALA A 161 1.84 -18.03 8.38
N SER A 162 0.81 -17.48 7.73
CA SER A 162 -0.56 -17.50 8.24
C SER A 162 -1.39 -18.56 7.51
N PRO A 163 -2.08 -19.45 8.22
CA PRO A 163 -3.00 -20.41 7.60
C PRO A 163 -4.32 -19.76 7.15
N ALA A 164 -4.53 -18.47 7.40
CA ALA A 164 -5.80 -17.80 7.20
C ALA A 164 -5.96 -17.24 5.76
N PRO A 165 -6.91 -17.76 4.94
CA PRO A 165 -7.20 -17.25 3.60
C PRO A 165 -7.45 -15.73 3.49
N PRO A 166 -8.06 -15.07 4.51
CA PRO A 166 -8.30 -13.64 4.48
C PRO A 166 -7.04 -12.76 4.32
N LEU A 167 -5.85 -13.19 4.80
CA LEU A 167 -4.61 -12.41 4.61
C LEU A 167 -4.22 -12.27 3.14
N ARG A 168 -4.50 -13.27 2.31
CA ARG A 168 -4.27 -13.19 0.87
C ARG A 168 -5.10 -12.08 0.21
N VAL A 169 -6.36 -11.94 0.61
CA VAL A 169 -7.25 -10.90 0.09
C VAL A 169 -6.76 -9.52 0.54
N LEU A 170 -6.38 -9.38 1.81
CA LEU A 170 -5.82 -8.13 2.35
C LEU A 170 -4.51 -7.76 1.62
N ASN A 171 -3.62 -8.72 1.40
CA ASN A 171 -2.39 -8.50 0.64
C ASN A 171 -2.68 -8.05 -0.79
N LEU A 172 -3.66 -8.68 -1.46
CA LEU A 172 -4.06 -8.32 -2.82
C LEU A 172 -4.67 -6.91 -2.88
N ALA A 173 -5.53 -6.55 -1.93
CA ALA A 173 -6.05 -5.18 -1.81
C ALA A 173 -4.94 -4.16 -1.54
N GLY A 174 -3.99 -4.50 -0.67
CA GLY A 174 -2.79 -3.68 -0.44
C GLY A 174 -1.91 -3.53 -1.69
N ARG A 175 -1.84 -4.56 -2.52
CA ARG A 175 -1.09 -4.54 -3.79
C ARG A 175 -1.69 -3.56 -4.82
N GLN A 176 -3.01 -3.34 -4.80
CA GLN A 176 -3.65 -2.33 -5.64
C GLN A 176 -3.11 -0.92 -5.38
N ARG A 177 -2.84 -0.58 -4.13
CA ARG A 177 -2.20 0.71 -3.78
C ARG A 177 -0.83 0.85 -4.45
N MET A 178 -0.01 -0.19 -4.38
CA MET A 178 1.32 -0.19 -5.01
C MET A 178 1.21 -0.09 -6.54
N LEU A 179 0.34 -0.89 -7.16
CA LEU A 179 0.19 -0.92 -8.62
C LEU A 179 -0.30 0.42 -9.18
N SER A 180 -1.21 1.10 -8.48
CA SER A 180 -1.67 2.44 -8.87
C SER A 180 -0.53 3.46 -8.83
N GLN A 181 0.32 3.43 -7.80
CA GLN A 181 1.47 4.32 -7.68
C GLN A 181 2.57 3.97 -8.69
N ARG A 182 2.82 2.68 -8.94
CA ARG A 182 3.79 2.21 -9.94
C ARG A 182 3.39 2.63 -11.35
N PHE A 183 2.11 2.50 -11.69
CA PHE A 183 1.58 2.99 -12.97
C PHE A 183 1.76 4.51 -13.11
N ALA A 184 1.38 5.29 -12.10
CA ALA A 184 1.51 6.74 -12.11
C ALA A 184 2.99 7.18 -12.17
N LYS A 185 3.89 6.48 -11.47
CA LYS A 185 5.34 6.70 -11.53
C LYS A 185 5.86 6.60 -12.97
N TYR A 186 5.56 5.51 -13.63
CA TYR A 186 5.99 5.32 -15.02
C TYR A 186 5.32 6.30 -15.99
N ALA A 187 4.06 6.68 -15.74
CA ALA A 187 3.41 7.71 -16.55
C ALA A 187 4.12 9.07 -16.45
N VAL A 188 4.56 9.46 -15.24
CA VAL A 188 5.32 10.70 -15.04
C VAL A 188 6.73 10.60 -15.61
N LEU A 189 7.44 9.48 -15.40
CA LEU A 189 8.77 9.25 -15.95
C LEU A 189 8.78 9.26 -17.49
N ALA A 190 7.72 8.76 -18.14
CA ALA A 190 7.58 8.77 -19.58
C ALA A 190 7.49 10.20 -20.15
N LEU A 191 6.95 11.16 -19.39
CA LEU A 191 6.88 12.56 -19.79
C LEU A 191 8.25 13.27 -19.68
N MET A 192 9.13 12.77 -18.81
CA MET A 192 10.38 13.45 -18.45
C MET A 192 11.62 12.82 -19.08
N GLY A 193 11.48 11.63 -19.64
CA GLY A 193 12.62 10.77 -20.01
C GLY A 193 13.07 10.90 -21.45
N ASP A 194 14.32 10.50 -21.69
CA ASP A 194 14.84 10.13 -22.98
C ASP A 194 14.23 8.82 -23.51
N ALA A 195 14.54 8.44 -24.73
CA ALA A 195 13.97 7.25 -25.38
C ALA A 195 14.14 5.94 -24.57
N PRO A 196 15.29 5.65 -23.93
CA PRO A 196 15.43 4.49 -23.05
C PRO A 196 14.49 4.50 -21.86
N LEU A 197 14.37 5.63 -21.15
CA LEU A 197 13.49 5.77 -19.99
C LEU A 197 12.02 5.70 -20.39
N GLN A 198 11.64 6.26 -21.56
CA GLN A 198 10.30 6.16 -22.12
C GLN A 198 9.92 4.70 -22.43
N ALA A 199 10.82 3.93 -23.04
CA ALA A 199 10.59 2.52 -23.35
C ALA A 199 10.42 1.67 -22.08
N CYS A 200 11.28 1.87 -21.08
CA CYS A 200 11.16 1.21 -19.78
C CYS A 200 9.83 1.58 -19.10
N SER A 201 9.45 2.85 -19.12
CA SER A 201 8.21 3.35 -18.54
C SER A 201 6.98 2.77 -19.23
N ALA A 202 6.97 2.65 -20.55
CA ALA A 202 5.87 2.03 -21.29
C ALA A 202 5.65 0.57 -20.87
N THR A 203 6.72 -0.20 -20.70
CA THR A 203 6.67 -1.58 -20.20
C THR A 203 6.11 -1.63 -18.77
N GLY A 204 6.65 -0.81 -17.87
CA GLY A 204 6.20 -0.76 -16.47
C GLY A 204 4.75 -0.30 -16.32
N MET A 205 4.27 0.61 -17.17
CA MET A 205 2.85 1.00 -17.24
C MET A 205 1.98 -0.19 -17.66
N ALA A 206 2.35 -0.90 -18.72
CA ALA A 206 1.60 -2.04 -19.25
C ALA A 206 1.49 -3.17 -18.21
N GLU A 207 2.59 -3.52 -17.56
CA GLU A 207 2.63 -4.54 -16.49
C GLU A 207 1.76 -4.13 -15.30
N SER A 208 1.90 -2.89 -14.83
CA SER A 208 1.15 -2.38 -13.68
C SER A 208 -0.34 -2.34 -13.97
N ARG A 209 -0.71 -1.96 -15.20
CA ARG A 209 -2.09 -1.94 -15.68
C ARG A 209 -2.68 -3.35 -15.69
N ALA A 210 -2.04 -4.29 -16.35
CA ALA A 210 -2.52 -5.67 -16.45
C ALA A 210 -2.70 -6.31 -15.07
N ALA A 211 -1.73 -6.12 -14.17
CA ALA A 211 -1.79 -6.64 -12.81
C ALA A 211 -2.89 -5.98 -11.97
N PHE A 212 -3.09 -4.66 -12.09
CA PHE A 212 -4.15 -3.94 -11.38
C PHE A 212 -5.53 -4.41 -11.83
N GLU A 213 -5.78 -4.46 -13.14
CA GLU A 213 -7.07 -4.85 -13.72
C GLU A 213 -7.41 -6.31 -13.40
N ALA A 214 -6.43 -7.22 -13.47
CA ALA A 214 -6.63 -8.63 -13.08
C ALA A 214 -6.97 -8.78 -11.59
N ALA A 215 -6.26 -8.08 -10.72
CA ALA A 215 -6.51 -8.13 -9.28
C ALA A 215 -7.85 -7.48 -8.90
N LEU A 216 -8.24 -6.36 -9.54
CA LEU A 216 -9.54 -5.74 -9.34
C LEU A 216 -10.68 -6.66 -9.78
N THR A 217 -10.54 -7.34 -10.91
CA THR A 217 -11.50 -8.35 -11.39
C THR A 217 -11.65 -9.49 -10.39
N TYR A 218 -10.54 -10.01 -9.87
CA TYR A 218 -10.56 -11.05 -8.86
C TYR A 218 -11.28 -10.60 -7.58
N LEU A 219 -10.96 -9.42 -7.05
CA LEU A 219 -11.59 -8.89 -5.85
C LEU A 219 -13.09 -8.67 -6.01
N ASN A 220 -13.55 -8.21 -7.19
CA ASN A 220 -14.97 -8.07 -7.50
C ASN A 220 -15.69 -9.43 -7.63
N GLY A 221 -14.98 -10.51 -7.96
CA GLY A 221 -15.53 -11.86 -8.06
C GLY A 221 -15.61 -12.62 -6.74
N LEU A 222 -15.11 -12.05 -5.64
CA LEU A 222 -15.18 -12.72 -4.34
C LEU A 222 -16.61 -12.72 -3.77
N PRO A 223 -17.10 -13.86 -3.26
CA PRO A 223 -18.48 -13.96 -2.74
C PRO A 223 -18.70 -13.25 -1.40
N LEU A 224 -17.63 -12.78 -0.77
CA LEU A 224 -17.66 -12.12 0.54
C LEU A 224 -17.60 -10.60 0.36
N SER A 225 -18.75 -9.98 0.13
CA SER A 225 -18.75 -8.53 -0.03
C SER A 225 -19.73 -7.88 0.94
N ALA A 226 -19.16 -7.32 2.02
CA ALA A 226 -19.87 -6.29 2.76
C ALA A 226 -20.20 -5.13 1.80
N PRO A 227 -21.36 -4.45 1.96
CA PRO A 227 -21.75 -3.32 1.09
C PRO A 227 -20.67 -2.26 0.92
N ASP A 228 -19.91 -1.98 1.98
CA ASP A 228 -18.82 -0.99 1.99
C ASP A 228 -17.65 -1.42 1.10
N ILE A 229 -17.32 -2.71 1.08
CA ILE A 229 -16.29 -3.26 0.20
C ILE A 229 -16.72 -3.16 -1.26
N HIS A 230 -17.97 -3.50 -1.57
CA HIS A 230 -18.50 -3.35 -2.94
C HIS A 230 -18.47 -1.89 -3.41
N SER A 231 -18.90 -0.98 -2.56
CA SER A 231 -18.87 0.46 -2.84
C SER A 231 -17.44 0.94 -3.11
N ALA A 232 -16.48 0.55 -2.26
CA ALA A 232 -15.08 0.90 -2.40
C ALA A 232 -14.43 0.28 -3.66
N LEU A 233 -14.78 -0.95 -4.04
CA LEU A 233 -14.33 -1.59 -5.29
C LEU A 233 -14.86 -0.85 -6.51
N GLY A 234 -16.14 -0.46 -6.51
CA GLY A 234 -16.73 0.36 -7.57
C GLY A 234 -16.02 1.72 -7.71
N ALA A 235 -15.78 2.40 -6.58
CA ALA A 235 -15.03 3.65 -6.56
C ALA A 235 -13.57 3.49 -7.03
N ALA A 236 -12.91 2.37 -6.69
CA ALA A 236 -11.57 2.05 -7.17
C ALA A 236 -11.54 1.87 -8.70
N GLY A 237 -12.55 1.21 -9.27
CA GLY A 237 -12.71 1.07 -10.72
C GLY A 237 -12.85 2.42 -11.43
N ILE A 238 -13.69 3.31 -10.92
CA ILE A 238 -13.88 4.67 -11.44
C ILE A 238 -12.58 5.48 -11.33
N GLY A 239 -11.94 5.45 -10.16
CA GLY A 239 -10.66 6.12 -9.93
C GLY A 239 -9.55 5.62 -10.85
N TRP A 240 -9.51 4.31 -11.12
CA TRP A 240 -8.57 3.71 -12.06
C TRP A 240 -8.78 4.21 -13.50
N LEU A 241 -10.02 4.23 -13.98
CA LEU A 241 -10.35 4.77 -15.30
C LEU A 241 -10.00 6.25 -15.41
N THR A 242 -10.18 7.02 -14.34
CA THR A 242 -9.79 8.43 -14.27
C THR A 242 -8.28 8.59 -14.37
N LEU A 243 -7.50 7.73 -13.67
CA LEU A 243 -6.04 7.74 -13.77
C LEU A 243 -5.56 7.37 -15.19
N LEU A 244 -6.15 6.35 -15.81
CA LEU A 244 -5.87 6.00 -17.21
C LEU A 244 -6.19 7.14 -18.17
N ALA A 245 -7.28 7.84 -17.96
CA ALA A 245 -7.65 9.00 -18.79
C ALA A 245 -6.65 10.16 -18.64
N ALA A 246 -6.14 10.39 -17.44
CA ALA A 246 -5.17 11.44 -17.16
C ALA A 246 -3.81 11.23 -17.84
N THR A 247 -3.48 10.00 -18.26
CA THR A 247 -2.24 9.73 -19.04
C THR A 247 -2.38 10.11 -20.52
N LYS A 248 -3.59 10.33 -21.02
CA LYS A 248 -3.85 10.75 -22.40
C LYS A 248 -3.68 12.26 -22.51
N VAL A 249 -2.89 12.70 -23.49
CA VAL A 249 -2.76 14.14 -23.78
C VAL A 249 -4.08 14.67 -24.27
N ALA A 250 -4.68 15.61 -23.54
CA ALA A 250 -5.85 16.33 -24.06
C ALA A 250 -5.40 17.30 -25.15
N PRO A 251 -6.11 17.38 -26.31
CA PRO A 251 -5.79 18.34 -27.35
C PRO A 251 -5.73 19.78 -26.78
N GLY A 252 -4.56 20.43 -26.93
CA GLY A 252 -4.36 21.80 -26.44
C GLY A 252 -4.02 21.95 -24.96
N ALA A 253 -3.92 20.87 -24.16
CA ALA A 253 -3.45 20.96 -22.80
C ALA A 253 -1.91 21.08 -22.77
N GLY A 254 -1.38 22.06 -22.02
CA GLY A 254 0.04 22.16 -21.76
C GLY A 254 0.52 21.02 -20.84
N GLU A 255 1.82 20.69 -20.92
CA GLU A 255 2.47 19.64 -20.13
C GLU A 255 2.18 19.77 -18.62
N ALA A 256 2.24 20.98 -18.07
CA ALA A 256 1.94 21.23 -16.66
C ALA A 256 0.51 20.85 -16.26
N ALA A 257 -0.47 21.06 -17.14
CA ALA A 257 -1.86 20.68 -16.89
C ALA A 257 -2.04 19.16 -16.90
N GLN A 258 -1.34 18.46 -17.79
CA GLN A 258 -1.35 17.01 -17.85
C GLN A 258 -0.72 16.41 -16.58
N VAL A 259 0.44 16.92 -16.16
CA VAL A 259 1.14 16.48 -14.94
C VAL A 259 0.28 16.69 -13.70
N ASN A 260 -0.37 17.85 -13.57
CA ASN A 260 -1.27 18.13 -12.45
C ASN A 260 -2.50 17.22 -12.45
N GLY A 261 -3.12 16.99 -13.60
CA GLY A 261 -4.26 16.06 -13.73
C GLY A 261 -3.91 14.64 -13.33
N LEU A 262 -2.71 14.18 -13.72
CA LEU A 262 -2.19 12.86 -13.33
C LEU A 262 -1.93 12.78 -11.82
N ALA A 263 -1.33 13.83 -11.23
CA ALA A 263 -1.06 13.90 -9.81
C ALA A 263 -2.36 13.87 -8.98
N GLU A 264 -3.40 14.62 -9.39
CA GLU A 264 -4.71 14.61 -8.74
C GLU A 264 -5.42 13.26 -8.85
N ALA A 265 -5.45 12.67 -10.05
CA ALA A 265 -6.11 11.38 -10.28
C ALA A 265 -5.45 10.28 -9.43
N ARG A 266 -4.13 10.30 -9.33
CA ARG A 266 -3.34 9.40 -8.48
C ARG A 266 -3.70 9.54 -7.00
N GLU A 267 -3.77 10.79 -6.47
CA GLU A 267 -4.10 11.03 -5.05
C GLU A 267 -5.53 10.60 -4.71
N ARG A 268 -6.49 10.87 -5.59
CA ARG A 268 -7.88 10.43 -5.39
C ARG A 268 -7.98 8.89 -5.36
N LEU A 269 -7.30 8.22 -6.29
CA LEU A 269 -7.32 6.76 -6.34
C LEU A 269 -6.67 6.15 -5.10
N ILE A 270 -5.52 6.66 -4.63
CA ILE A 270 -4.86 6.10 -3.44
C ILE A 270 -5.73 6.24 -2.19
N ALA A 271 -6.45 7.36 -2.03
CA ALA A 271 -7.38 7.54 -0.92
C ALA A 271 -8.48 6.47 -0.90
N VAL A 272 -9.07 6.17 -2.07
CA VAL A 272 -10.07 5.10 -2.22
C VAL A 272 -9.49 3.72 -1.91
N LEU A 273 -8.27 3.43 -2.39
CA LEU A 273 -7.62 2.14 -2.16
C LEU A 273 -7.15 1.97 -0.70
N GLU A 274 -6.83 3.05 0.01
CA GLU A 274 -6.57 3.01 1.45
C GLU A 274 -7.84 2.68 2.22
N GLN A 275 -8.99 3.26 1.86
CA GLN A 275 -10.29 2.89 2.44
C GLN A 275 -10.66 1.43 2.16
N LEU A 276 -10.49 0.97 0.91
CA LEU A 276 -10.72 -0.43 0.55
C LEU A 276 -9.87 -1.39 1.40
N SER A 277 -8.60 -1.07 1.60
CA SER A 277 -7.71 -1.88 2.44
C SER A 277 -8.15 -1.89 3.90
N ALA A 278 -8.63 -0.76 4.44
CA ALA A 278 -9.15 -0.66 5.79
C ALA A 278 -10.46 -1.48 5.96
N HIS A 279 -11.35 -1.48 4.96
CA HIS A 279 -12.56 -2.31 4.98
C HIS A 279 -12.24 -3.81 4.97
N TYR A 280 -11.26 -4.25 4.18
CA TYR A 280 -10.81 -5.64 4.22
C TYR A 280 -10.14 -6.01 5.53
N GLU A 281 -9.30 -5.13 6.10
CA GLU A 281 -8.69 -5.34 7.41
C GLU A 281 -9.74 -5.48 8.51
N HIS A 282 -10.73 -4.60 8.51
CA HIS A 282 -11.87 -4.65 9.43
C HIS A 282 -12.68 -5.95 9.28
N SER A 283 -13.02 -6.32 8.04
CA SER A 283 -13.74 -7.57 7.74
C SER A 283 -12.98 -8.81 8.21
N MET A 284 -11.65 -8.82 8.07
CA MET A 284 -10.81 -9.90 8.60
C MET A 284 -10.89 -10.04 10.10
N GLN A 285 -10.83 -8.91 10.82
CA GLN A 285 -10.91 -8.90 12.28
C GLN A 285 -12.28 -9.41 12.77
N MET A 286 -13.34 -9.15 12.00
CA MET A 286 -14.68 -9.70 12.26
C MET A 286 -14.73 -11.21 12.09
N LEU A 287 -14.14 -11.76 11.03
CA LEU A 287 -14.15 -13.20 10.74
C LEU A 287 -13.30 -14.02 11.72
N THR A 288 -12.28 -13.42 12.32
CA THR A 288 -11.42 -14.09 13.30
C THR A 288 -11.96 -13.99 14.73
N GLY A 289 -12.96 -13.15 14.97
CA GLY A 289 -13.68 -12.99 16.24
C GLY A 289 -15.02 -13.74 16.30
N ALA A 290 -15.45 -14.34 15.19
CA ALA A 290 -16.63 -15.22 15.08
C ALA A 290 -16.18 -16.68 14.96
#